data_137659907233e7710783b40f016d6afe
#
_entry.id   137659907233e7710783b40f016d6afe
#
_cell.length_a   1.000
_cell.length_b   1.000
_cell.length_c   1.000
_cell.angle_alpha   90.00
_cell.angle_beta   90.00
_cell.angle_gamma   90.00
#
_symmetry.space_group_name_H-M   'P 1'
#
loop_
_entity.id
_entity.type
_entity.pdbx_description
1 polymer ?
#
loop_
_entity_poly.entity_id
_entity_poly.type
_entity_poly.pdbx_seq_one_letter_code
_entity_poly.pdbx_strand_id
1 'polypeptide(L)'
;MFFKVQNLAAGLGWINIKLSVGSGIINLVEKFRYLGSRISLEGQMLVEMPLCMQKAYLTFVKLRRFDVHFTGSSTTQRECISIHIGQAGVQMGNACWELYCLEHGLPADGQLHFKNAMPEDDSYNTFFSETVTGKHVPRAVFIDLEPSVIDEIRTGTYRQLFHPDNLISGKEDAANNYARGHYTVGKDIVDTVLDHIRKAADQCAGLQGFLVFHSFGGGTGSGFTSLLMERLSVDYGKKSKIEFCIYPAPQISTAVVEPYNALMNTHVTLEHSDCTFLVDNEAIYDICRRNLGIERPTYTNLNRLVGQIVSSFTASLRFEGVLNVDLIEFQTNLVPYPRIHFPLVTYAPTISAEKAYHEQMSVAELTNACFEPANQLVKCDPRHGKYMACCLLYRGDVVPKDVNDAIVSIKNKRTIQFVDWCPTGFKVGINYQPPTVVPGGDLAQVNRAACMLSNTTAVSEAWARLTHKFDMMYSKHAFVHWYVGEGMEEGEFSEAREDLAGLEKDYEEVGAETVQVDDKELD
;
A
#
# COMPACT_ATOMS: atom_id res chain seq x y z
N MET A 1 -5.89 29.97 26.18
CA MET A 1 -5.42 31.00 25.25
C MET A 1 -5.71 30.48 23.85
N PHE A 2 -6.64 31.08 23.11
CA PHE A 2 -6.99 30.59 21.77
C PHE A 2 -6.33 31.48 20.73
N PHE A 3 -5.60 30.87 19.79
CA PHE A 3 -5.07 31.56 18.64
C PHE A 3 -5.99 31.29 17.44
N LYS A 4 -6.46 32.32 16.79
CA LYS A 4 -7.17 32.19 15.51
C LYS A 4 -6.31 32.79 14.41
N VAL A 5 -5.76 31.94 13.56
CA VAL A 5 -5.08 32.35 12.34
C VAL A 5 -6.16 32.45 11.25
N GLN A 6 -6.44 33.63 10.74
CA GLN A 6 -7.27 33.79 9.57
C GLN A 6 -6.38 34.04 8.35
N ASN A 7 -6.37 33.09 7.44
CA ASN A 7 -5.86 33.30 6.09
C ASN A 7 -6.83 34.24 5.36
N LEU A 8 -6.42 35.46 5.11
CA LEU A 8 -7.12 36.34 4.18
C LEU A 8 -6.59 36.06 2.78
N ALA A 9 -7.52 35.59 1.96
CA ALA A 9 -7.35 35.08 0.63
C ALA A 9 -6.68 36.03 -0.38
N ALA A 10 -6.16 35.38 -1.37
CA ALA A 10 -5.84 35.84 -2.72
C ALA A 10 -4.71 36.86 -2.89
N GLY A 11 -3.55 36.38 -3.24
CA GLY A 11 -2.57 37.09 -4.07
C GLY A 11 -1.38 37.71 -3.36
N LEU A 12 -1.42 37.91 -2.05
CA LEU A 12 -0.30 38.45 -1.27
C LEU A 12 -0.31 37.79 0.11
N GLY A 13 0.62 36.88 0.34
CA GLY A 13 0.68 36.10 1.58
C GLY A 13 1.01 36.93 2.82
N TRP A 14 -0.01 37.47 3.46
CA TRP A 14 0.10 38.12 4.77
C TRP A 14 -0.58 37.26 5.83
N ILE A 15 0.10 36.97 6.94
CA ILE A 15 -0.47 36.27 8.08
C ILE A 15 -0.75 37.27 9.19
N ASN A 16 -2.01 37.41 9.60
CA ASN A 16 -2.39 38.19 10.78
C ASN A 16 -2.58 37.25 11.96
N ILE A 17 -1.79 37.40 13.00
CA ILE A 17 -1.92 36.63 14.25
C ILE A 17 -2.68 37.48 15.27
N LYS A 18 -3.86 36.99 15.70
CA LYS A 18 -4.64 37.59 16.79
C LYS A 18 -4.46 36.75 18.05
N LEU A 19 -3.96 37.36 19.10
CA LEU A 19 -3.86 36.81 20.46
C LEU A 19 -5.05 37.29 21.30
N SER A 20 -5.83 36.38 21.88
CA SER A 20 -6.85 36.71 22.86
C SER A 20 -6.48 36.13 24.24
N VAL A 21 -6.42 36.96 25.26
CA VAL A 21 -6.16 36.56 26.63
C VAL A 21 -7.36 37.01 27.48
N GLY A 22 -8.18 36.08 27.95
CA GLY A 22 -9.43 36.41 28.69
C GLY A 22 -10.42 37.16 27.82
N SER A 23 -10.99 38.25 28.33
CA SER A 23 -11.91 39.14 27.61
C SER A 23 -11.22 40.24 26.80
N GLY A 24 -9.89 40.28 26.78
CA GLY A 24 -9.10 41.30 26.07
C GLY A 24 -8.50 40.77 24.76
N ILE A 25 -8.62 41.55 23.69
CA ILE A 25 -7.98 41.25 22.39
C ILE A 25 -6.69 42.08 22.29
N ILE A 26 -5.55 41.41 22.28
CA ILE A 26 -4.28 42.06 21.99
C ILE A 26 -3.98 41.86 20.50
N ASN A 27 -4.02 42.93 19.74
CA ASN A 27 -3.61 42.92 18.34
C ASN A 27 -2.10 43.11 18.24
N LEU A 28 -1.35 42.02 18.09
CA LEU A 28 0.04 42.09 17.65
C LEU A 28 0.02 41.97 16.11
N VAL A 29 0.21 43.08 15.43
CA VAL A 29 0.32 43.11 13.96
C VAL A 29 1.79 43.08 13.60
N GLU A 30 2.39 41.88 13.55
CA GLU A 30 3.63 41.67 12.81
C GLU A 30 3.28 41.17 11.41
N LYS A 31 3.64 41.96 10.39
CA LYS A 31 3.37 41.60 8.99
C LYS A 31 4.55 40.82 8.43
N PHE A 32 4.35 39.54 8.14
CA PHE A 32 5.34 38.70 7.45
C PHE A 32 4.93 38.50 5.98
N ARG A 33 5.86 38.76 5.05
CA ARG A 33 5.67 38.48 3.63
C ARG A 33 6.38 37.17 3.30
N TYR A 34 5.62 36.16 2.92
CA TYR A 34 6.18 34.88 2.47
C TYR A 34 6.23 34.85 0.95
N LEU A 35 7.38 35.22 0.42
CA LEU A 35 7.84 34.89 -0.93
C LEU A 35 9.38 35.04 -0.89
N GLY A 36 10.05 33.87 -0.86
CA GLY A 36 11.47 33.74 -1.13
C GLY A 36 12.35 34.95 -0.74
N SER A 37 12.88 34.90 0.47
CA SER A 37 14.09 35.66 0.86
C SER A 37 14.01 37.13 1.33
N ARG A 38 12.85 37.70 1.68
CA ARG A 38 12.85 39.04 2.31
C ARG A 38 11.79 39.20 3.38
N ILE A 39 12.23 39.39 4.62
CA ILE A 39 11.40 39.84 5.74
C ILE A 39 11.68 41.33 5.94
N SER A 40 10.64 42.19 5.92
CA SER A 40 10.80 43.61 6.28
C SER A 40 9.90 43.96 7.46
N LEU A 41 10.47 44.43 8.53
CA LEU A 41 9.78 45.14 9.60
C LEU A 41 10.03 46.64 9.33
N GLU A 42 8.93 47.40 9.20
CA GLU A 42 8.93 48.87 9.09
C GLU A 42 10.06 49.48 8.22
N GLY A 43 10.17 49.04 6.98
CA GLY A 43 11.00 49.70 5.99
C GLY A 43 12.51 49.53 6.12
N GLN A 44 13.02 48.74 7.07
CA GLN A 44 14.43 48.42 7.18
C GLN A 44 14.74 46.98 6.73
N MET A 45 15.69 46.84 5.82
CA MET A 45 16.24 45.56 5.39
C MET A 45 17.08 44.96 6.51
N LEU A 46 16.62 43.86 7.11
CA LEU A 46 17.41 43.10 8.10
C LEU A 46 18.41 42.18 7.38
N VAL A 47 19.68 42.48 7.52
CA VAL A 47 20.82 41.68 7.01
C VAL A 47 21.05 40.42 7.86
N GLU A 48 20.38 40.26 9.02
CA GLU A 48 20.58 39.16 9.96
C GLU A 48 19.38 38.19 10.01
N MET A 49 19.14 37.49 8.91
CA MET A 49 18.13 36.42 8.86
C MET A 49 18.29 35.30 9.92
N PRO A 50 19.48 34.83 10.32
CA PRO A 50 19.61 33.74 11.31
C PRO A 50 19.10 34.13 12.70
N LEU A 51 19.26 35.36 13.14
CA LEU A 51 18.88 35.78 14.50
C LEU A 51 17.39 35.99 14.69
N CYS A 52 16.70 36.45 13.64
CA CYS A 52 15.23 36.55 13.67
C CYS A 52 14.53 35.20 13.64
N MET A 53 15.04 34.26 12.86
CA MET A 53 14.55 32.89 12.85
C MET A 53 14.82 32.18 14.18
N GLN A 54 15.99 32.38 14.79
CA GLN A 54 16.28 31.87 16.13
C GLN A 54 15.38 32.49 17.21
N LYS A 55 15.11 33.79 17.16
CA LYS A 55 14.19 34.43 18.10
C LYS A 55 12.75 33.99 17.89
N ALA A 56 12.30 33.85 16.65
CA ALA A 56 10.97 33.30 16.33
C ALA A 56 10.84 31.84 16.81
N TYR A 57 11.86 31.03 16.59
CA TYR A 57 11.91 29.65 17.07
C TYR A 57 11.93 29.57 18.61
N LEU A 58 12.74 30.38 19.29
CA LEU A 58 12.78 30.43 20.76
C LEU A 58 11.48 30.93 21.36
N THR A 59 10.81 31.88 20.71
CA THR A 59 9.48 32.37 21.12
C THR A 59 8.44 31.29 20.89
N PHE A 60 8.49 30.56 19.78
CA PHE A 60 7.64 29.42 19.48
C PHE A 60 7.82 28.28 20.50
N VAL A 61 9.07 27.93 20.84
CA VAL A 61 9.40 26.92 21.86
C VAL A 61 8.98 27.36 23.27
N LYS A 62 9.09 28.67 23.61
CA LYS A 62 8.61 29.20 24.88
C LYS A 62 7.08 29.20 24.98
N LEU A 63 6.36 29.48 23.90
CA LEU A 63 4.90 29.39 23.83
C LEU A 63 4.39 27.96 23.93
N ARG A 64 5.13 26.97 23.44
CA ARG A 64 4.83 25.53 23.59
C ARG A 64 4.85 25.04 25.05
N ARG A 65 5.65 25.66 25.92
CA ARG A 65 5.69 25.31 27.36
C ARG A 65 4.44 25.72 28.17
N PHE A 66 3.49 26.41 27.55
CA PHE A 66 2.25 26.88 28.18
C PHE A 66 1.01 26.19 27.59
N ASP A 67 0.99 24.88 27.42
CA ASP A 67 -0.19 24.09 26.94
C ASP A 67 -1.10 24.87 25.95
N VAL A 68 -0.50 25.55 25.01
CA VAL A 68 -1.22 26.23 23.96
C VAL A 68 -1.56 25.21 22.90
N HIS A 69 -2.78 24.69 22.93
CA HIS A 69 -3.29 23.93 21.80
C HIS A 69 -3.29 24.83 20.57
N PHE A 70 -2.31 24.64 19.70
CA PHE A 70 -2.35 25.17 18.34
C PHE A 70 -3.47 24.46 17.59
N THR A 71 -4.60 25.11 17.43
CA THR A 71 -5.55 24.76 16.37
C THR A 71 -5.06 25.39 15.06
N GLY A 72 -3.89 24.99 14.62
CA GLY A 72 -3.31 25.47 13.37
C GLY A 72 -2.86 24.28 12.54
N SER A 73 -3.43 24.12 11.37
CA SER A 73 -3.38 23.00 10.43
C SER A 73 -3.67 21.66 11.13
N SER A 74 -4.88 21.17 10.97
CA SER A 74 -5.11 19.75 11.08
C SER A 74 -4.10 19.12 10.10
N THR A 75 -2.97 18.61 10.59
CA THR A 75 -2.34 17.47 9.94
C THR A 75 -3.47 16.48 9.82
N THR A 76 -4.00 16.33 8.63
CA THR A 76 -5.02 15.31 8.36
C THR A 76 -4.38 14.02 8.79
N GLN A 77 -4.83 13.47 9.92
CA GLN A 77 -4.31 12.21 10.41
C GLN A 77 -4.62 11.19 9.32
N ARG A 78 -3.57 10.59 8.76
CA ARG A 78 -3.64 9.67 7.63
C ARG A 78 -3.64 8.25 8.14
N GLU A 79 -4.70 7.89 8.88
CA GLU A 79 -4.79 6.59 9.54
C GLU A 79 -5.25 5.52 8.57
N CYS A 80 -4.62 4.34 8.64
CA CYS A 80 -4.95 3.16 7.83
C CYS A 80 -5.16 1.95 8.74
N ILE A 81 -6.17 1.15 8.42
CA ILE A 81 -6.43 -0.12 9.11
C ILE A 81 -5.98 -1.25 8.19
N SER A 82 -5.11 -2.14 8.71
CA SER A 82 -4.66 -3.33 8.01
C SER A 82 -5.49 -4.55 8.40
N ILE A 83 -5.94 -5.31 7.41
CA ILE A 83 -6.76 -6.51 7.60
C ILE A 83 -6.01 -7.69 6.97
N HIS A 84 -5.61 -8.65 7.79
CA HIS A 84 -4.84 -9.82 7.36
C HIS A 84 -5.70 -11.07 7.43
N ILE A 85 -5.97 -11.69 6.28
CA ILE A 85 -6.97 -12.77 6.15
C ILE A 85 -6.32 -14.05 5.64
N GLY A 86 -6.58 -15.15 6.35
CA GLY A 86 -6.06 -16.46 6.03
C GLY A 86 -4.57 -16.61 6.28
N GLN A 87 -4.04 -17.79 6.07
CA GLN A 87 -2.64 -18.11 6.36
C GLN A 87 -1.66 -17.17 5.66
N ALA A 88 -1.83 -16.93 4.36
CA ALA A 88 -0.93 -16.05 3.61
C ALA A 88 -1.01 -14.58 4.09
N GLY A 89 -2.22 -14.06 4.33
CA GLY A 89 -2.41 -12.70 4.84
C GLY A 89 -1.82 -12.49 6.21
N VAL A 90 -2.00 -13.44 7.11
CA VAL A 90 -1.45 -13.41 8.48
C VAL A 90 0.08 -13.49 8.47
N GLN A 91 0.67 -14.36 7.66
CA GLN A 91 2.13 -14.49 7.53
C GLN A 91 2.76 -13.24 6.88
N MET A 92 2.12 -12.64 5.87
CA MET A 92 2.53 -11.33 5.35
C MET A 92 2.44 -10.25 6.43
N GLY A 93 1.39 -10.27 7.24
CA GLY A 93 1.21 -9.36 8.36
C GLY A 93 2.35 -9.44 9.37
N ASN A 94 2.78 -10.64 9.74
CA ASN A 94 3.91 -10.83 10.63
C ASN A 94 5.19 -10.15 10.10
N ALA A 95 5.50 -10.32 8.82
CA ALA A 95 6.66 -9.70 8.20
C ALA A 95 6.52 -8.17 8.09
N CYS A 96 5.34 -7.67 7.75
CA CYS A 96 5.08 -6.23 7.65
C CYS A 96 5.21 -5.54 9.01
N TRP A 97 4.59 -6.07 10.05
CA TRP A 97 4.60 -5.45 11.38
C TRP A 97 5.96 -5.56 12.08
N GLU A 98 6.73 -6.63 11.82
CA GLU A 98 8.14 -6.71 12.21
C GLU A 98 8.94 -5.52 11.61
N LEU A 99 8.78 -5.27 10.33
CA LEU A 99 9.46 -4.18 9.62
C LEU A 99 8.99 -2.81 10.12
N TYR A 100 7.69 -2.60 10.31
CA TYR A 100 7.15 -1.33 10.80
C TYR A 100 7.63 -1.00 12.20
N CYS A 101 7.71 -1.98 13.10
CA CYS A 101 8.28 -1.78 14.43
C CYS A 101 9.74 -1.33 14.34
N LEU A 102 10.53 -1.91 13.44
CA LEU A 102 11.93 -1.52 13.23
C LEU A 102 12.05 -0.11 12.64
N GLU A 103 11.23 0.22 11.65
CA GLU A 103 11.24 1.55 11.01
C GLU A 103 10.85 2.67 11.97
N HIS A 104 9.95 2.41 12.88
CA HIS A 104 9.49 3.35 13.90
C HIS A 104 10.25 3.25 15.23
N GLY A 105 11.23 2.35 15.35
CA GLY A 105 12.00 2.16 16.59
C GLY A 105 11.18 1.65 17.77
N LEU A 106 10.07 0.94 17.50
CA LEU A 106 9.22 0.34 18.52
C LEU A 106 9.72 -1.05 18.92
N PRO A 107 9.89 -1.32 20.22
CA PRO A 107 10.19 -2.66 20.70
C PRO A 107 8.98 -3.60 20.56
N ALA A 108 9.21 -4.91 20.69
CA ALA A 108 8.19 -5.94 20.51
C ALA A 108 7.01 -5.86 21.52
N ASP A 109 7.14 -5.13 22.61
CA ASP A 109 6.08 -4.86 23.57
C ASP A 109 5.25 -3.60 23.29
N GLY A 110 5.70 -2.78 22.32
CA GLY A 110 5.04 -1.53 21.93
C GLY A 110 5.23 -0.38 22.91
N GLN A 111 6.09 -0.50 23.92
CA GLN A 111 6.35 0.54 24.91
C GLN A 111 7.63 1.31 24.55
N LEU A 112 7.48 2.60 24.24
CA LEU A 112 8.64 3.47 24.05
C LEU A 112 9.32 3.74 25.41
N HIS A 113 10.55 3.27 25.55
CA HIS A 113 11.38 3.63 26.70
C HIS A 113 11.85 5.07 26.54
N PHE A 114 11.58 5.92 27.54
CA PHE A 114 11.80 7.38 27.58
C PHE A 114 13.18 7.90 27.12
N LYS A 115 14.15 7.03 26.87
CA LYS A 115 15.51 7.43 26.44
C LYS A 115 15.65 7.74 24.95
N ASN A 116 14.71 7.31 24.11
CA ASN A 116 14.77 7.47 22.66
C ASN A 116 13.57 8.23 22.07
N ALA A 117 12.73 8.82 22.92
CA ALA A 117 11.62 9.63 22.44
C ALA A 117 12.15 10.91 21.78
N MET A 118 12.23 10.91 20.46
CA MET A 118 12.23 12.15 19.70
C MET A 118 10.94 12.91 20.02
N PRO A 119 10.98 14.19 20.33
CA PRO A 119 9.76 14.93 20.65
C PRO A 119 8.89 15.02 19.39
N GLU A 120 7.66 14.49 19.49
CA GLU A 120 6.54 14.73 18.58
C GLU A 120 6.75 14.27 17.11
N ASP A 121 7.07 13.01 16.92
CA ASP A 121 6.98 12.38 15.60
C ASP A 121 5.56 11.79 15.45
N ASP A 122 4.67 12.49 14.73
CA ASP A 122 3.29 12.04 14.44
C ASP A 122 3.24 10.84 13.45
N SER A 123 4.40 10.35 12.98
CA SER A 123 4.52 9.26 12.01
C SER A 123 3.92 7.94 12.50
N TYR A 124 3.87 7.73 13.83
CA TYR A 124 3.26 6.53 14.43
C TYR A 124 1.76 6.43 14.17
N ASN A 125 1.05 7.56 14.15
CA ASN A 125 -0.41 7.61 14.16
C ASN A 125 -1.06 6.94 12.94
N THR A 126 -0.34 6.82 11.83
CA THR A 126 -0.84 6.17 10.61
C THR A 126 -1.17 4.69 10.85
N PHE A 127 -0.26 3.96 11.52
CA PHE A 127 -0.38 2.51 11.72
C PHE A 127 -0.57 2.08 13.17
N PHE A 128 -0.25 2.93 14.12
CA PHE A 128 -0.36 2.61 15.54
C PHE A 128 -1.34 3.54 16.24
N SER A 129 -2.10 2.99 17.17
CA SER A 129 -2.90 3.74 18.13
C SER A 129 -2.17 3.78 19.46
N GLU A 130 -2.16 4.93 20.12
CA GLU A 130 -1.60 5.06 21.45
C GLU A 130 -2.67 4.79 22.49
N THR A 131 -2.37 3.88 23.43
CA THR A 131 -3.25 3.61 24.58
C THR A 131 -3.00 4.63 25.70
N VAL A 132 -3.94 4.74 26.63
CA VAL A 132 -3.83 5.62 27.82
C VAL A 132 -2.54 5.36 28.63
N THR A 133 -1.96 4.16 28.51
CA THR A 133 -0.71 3.77 29.18
C THR A 133 0.55 4.12 28.39
N GLY A 134 0.43 4.78 27.24
CA GLY A 134 1.56 5.11 26.36
C GLY A 134 2.08 3.93 25.53
N LYS A 135 1.32 2.84 25.45
CA LYS A 135 1.65 1.69 24.61
C LYS A 135 1.11 1.91 23.20
N HIS A 136 1.95 1.67 22.20
CA HIS A 136 1.59 1.71 20.77
C HIS A 136 1.08 0.35 20.32
N VAL A 137 -0.15 0.31 19.81
CA VAL A 137 -0.84 -0.90 19.36
C VAL A 137 -1.11 -0.78 17.86
N PRO A 138 -0.78 -1.79 17.04
CA PRO A 138 -1.08 -1.80 15.62
C PRO A 138 -2.57 -1.63 15.31
N ARG A 139 -2.88 -0.80 14.32
CA ARG A 139 -4.22 -0.72 13.73
C ARG A 139 -4.41 -1.87 12.76
N ALA A 140 -4.41 -3.09 13.28
CA ALA A 140 -4.46 -4.31 12.49
C ALA A 140 -5.44 -5.31 13.07
N VAL A 141 -6.12 -6.03 12.19
CA VAL A 141 -6.99 -7.16 12.52
C VAL A 141 -6.49 -8.39 11.77
N PHE A 142 -6.25 -9.46 12.49
CA PHE A 142 -5.81 -10.75 11.96
C PHE A 142 -6.95 -11.75 12.06
N ILE A 143 -7.24 -12.41 10.94
CA ILE A 143 -8.42 -13.26 10.81
C ILE A 143 -8.01 -14.55 10.12
N ASP A 144 -8.30 -15.68 10.72
CA ASP A 144 -8.25 -16.97 10.04
C ASP A 144 -9.36 -17.87 10.56
N LEU A 145 -9.91 -18.72 9.71
CA LEU A 145 -10.90 -19.73 10.09
C LEU A 145 -10.24 -20.88 10.86
N GLU A 146 -8.94 -21.07 10.67
CA GLU A 146 -8.10 -22.03 11.40
C GLU A 146 -7.36 -21.35 12.57
N PRO A 147 -7.32 -21.95 13.77
CA PRO A 147 -6.68 -21.33 14.92
C PRO A 147 -5.13 -21.36 14.87
N SER A 148 -4.52 -22.31 14.15
CA SER A 148 -3.07 -22.57 14.23
C SER A 148 -2.20 -21.36 13.87
N VAL A 149 -2.56 -20.64 12.83
CA VAL A 149 -1.79 -19.48 12.33
C VAL A 149 -1.93 -18.27 13.24
N ILE A 150 -3.13 -18.06 13.79
CA ILE A 150 -3.37 -16.98 14.78
C ILE A 150 -2.68 -17.31 16.10
N ASP A 151 -2.65 -18.55 16.52
CA ASP A 151 -1.95 -19.00 17.74
C ASP A 151 -0.42 -18.81 17.63
N GLU A 152 0.14 -18.89 16.45
CA GLU A 152 1.55 -18.54 16.21
C GLU A 152 1.82 -17.07 16.55
N ILE A 153 0.92 -16.14 16.24
CA ILE A 153 1.04 -14.74 16.66
C ILE A 153 0.89 -14.60 18.17
N ARG A 154 -0.08 -15.29 18.77
CA ARG A 154 -0.37 -15.24 20.22
C ARG A 154 0.81 -15.74 21.06
N THR A 155 1.64 -16.61 20.52
CA THR A 155 2.80 -17.20 21.21
C THR A 155 4.14 -16.66 20.73
N GLY A 156 4.17 -15.90 19.63
CA GLY A 156 5.36 -15.40 18.96
C GLY A 156 6.07 -14.26 19.70
N THR A 157 7.12 -13.74 19.07
CA THR A 157 7.95 -12.65 19.60
C THR A 157 7.15 -11.37 19.84
N TYR A 158 6.20 -11.07 18.96
CA TYR A 158 5.36 -9.86 19.01
C TYR A 158 4.00 -10.07 19.70
N ARG A 159 3.85 -11.13 20.51
CA ARG A 159 2.60 -11.48 21.21
C ARG A 159 2.04 -10.34 22.07
N GLN A 160 2.91 -9.49 22.59
CA GLN A 160 2.50 -8.35 23.44
C GLN A 160 2.15 -7.10 22.64
N LEU A 161 2.53 -7.04 21.35
CA LEU A 161 2.28 -5.87 20.51
C LEU A 161 0.82 -5.75 20.12
N PHE A 162 0.20 -6.85 19.70
CA PHE A 162 -1.17 -6.87 19.21
C PHE A 162 -2.20 -6.92 20.33
N HIS A 163 -3.33 -6.25 20.11
CA HIS A 163 -4.47 -6.38 21.01
C HIS A 163 -5.11 -7.77 20.84
N PRO A 164 -5.36 -8.52 21.92
CA PRO A 164 -5.94 -9.87 21.83
C PRO A 164 -7.27 -9.94 21.06
N ASP A 165 -8.10 -8.91 21.18
CA ASP A 165 -9.39 -8.84 20.50
C ASP A 165 -9.27 -8.71 18.98
N ASN A 166 -8.13 -8.25 18.47
CA ASN A 166 -7.87 -8.11 17.04
C ASN A 166 -7.28 -9.39 16.42
N LEU A 167 -7.08 -10.43 17.22
CA LEU A 167 -6.62 -11.76 16.79
C LEU A 167 -7.81 -12.72 16.77
N ILE A 168 -8.48 -12.82 15.62
CA ILE A 168 -9.74 -13.54 15.47
C ILE A 168 -9.48 -14.89 14.79
N SER A 169 -9.81 -15.98 15.45
CA SER A 169 -9.71 -17.32 14.91
C SER A 169 -11.06 -18.02 14.90
N GLY A 170 -11.35 -18.76 13.80
CA GLY A 170 -12.47 -19.66 13.71
C GLY A 170 -12.21 -21.00 14.41
N LYS A 171 -13.18 -21.89 14.33
CA LYS A 171 -13.08 -23.24 14.88
C LYS A 171 -12.84 -24.31 13.80
N GLU A 172 -13.26 -24.03 12.59
CA GLU A 172 -13.21 -24.93 11.43
C GLU A 172 -12.56 -24.21 10.25
N ASP A 173 -11.62 -24.89 9.59
CA ASP A 173 -10.96 -24.40 8.37
C ASP A 173 -11.91 -24.41 7.16
N ALA A 174 -11.66 -23.52 6.21
CA ALA A 174 -12.35 -23.50 4.92
C ALA A 174 -11.90 -24.61 3.95
N ALA A 175 -10.91 -25.43 4.31
CA ALA A 175 -10.45 -26.59 3.54
C ALA A 175 -10.14 -26.26 2.06
N ASN A 176 -9.53 -25.13 1.78
CA ASN A 176 -9.28 -24.64 0.42
C ASN A 176 -10.53 -24.52 -0.47
N ASN A 177 -11.72 -24.34 0.12
CA ASN A 177 -12.98 -24.22 -0.59
C ASN A 177 -13.53 -22.80 -0.42
N TYR A 178 -13.62 -22.05 -1.53
CA TYR A 178 -14.20 -20.71 -1.57
C TYR A 178 -15.61 -20.68 -0.98
N ALA A 179 -16.48 -21.62 -1.38
CA ALA A 179 -17.85 -21.66 -0.91
C ALA A 179 -17.95 -21.85 0.61
N ARG A 180 -17.06 -22.64 1.18
CA ARG A 180 -16.99 -22.85 2.63
C ARG A 180 -16.56 -21.57 3.36
N GLY A 181 -15.57 -20.84 2.81
CA GLY A 181 -15.12 -19.55 3.34
C GLY A 181 -16.17 -18.44 3.20
N HIS A 182 -17.02 -18.48 2.19
CA HIS A 182 -17.99 -17.43 1.88
C HIS A 182 -19.39 -17.71 2.47
N TYR A 183 -19.94 -18.91 2.25
CA TYR A 183 -21.35 -19.22 2.53
C TYR A 183 -21.60 -19.91 3.88
N THR A 184 -20.68 -20.74 4.35
CA THR A 184 -20.88 -21.53 5.56
C THR A 184 -20.03 -21.04 6.72
N VAL A 185 -18.80 -21.49 6.85
CA VAL A 185 -17.95 -21.17 8.00
C VAL A 185 -17.66 -19.68 8.15
N GLY A 186 -17.44 -18.98 7.02
CA GLY A 186 -17.16 -17.53 7.06
C GLY A 186 -18.32 -16.69 7.58
N LYS A 187 -19.55 -17.09 7.29
CA LYS A 187 -20.75 -16.40 7.76
C LYS A 187 -20.87 -16.36 9.29
N ASP A 188 -20.35 -17.36 9.97
CA ASP A 188 -20.46 -17.46 11.43
C ASP A 188 -19.60 -16.41 12.16
N ILE A 189 -18.52 -15.95 11.53
CA ILE A 189 -17.58 -15.02 12.17
C ILE A 189 -17.56 -13.61 11.56
N VAL A 190 -18.16 -13.41 10.38
CA VAL A 190 -18.06 -12.12 9.66
C VAL A 190 -18.60 -10.95 10.48
N ASP A 191 -19.71 -11.11 11.17
CA ASP A 191 -20.31 -10.03 11.98
C ASP A 191 -19.40 -9.66 13.16
N THR A 192 -18.76 -10.65 13.78
CA THR A 192 -17.76 -10.42 14.85
C THR A 192 -16.57 -9.65 14.30
N VAL A 193 -16.07 -10.02 13.13
CA VAL A 193 -14.94 -9.34 12.46
C VAL A 193 -15.30 -7.88 12.14
N LEU A 194 -16.49 -7.66 11.58
CA LEU A 194 -16.97 -6.30 11.28
C LEU A 194 -17.10 -5.44 12.53
N ASP A 195 -17.53 -5.98 13.66
CA ASP A 195 -17.59 -5.26 14.93
C ASP A 195 -16.19 -4.85 15.42
N HIS A 196 -15.17 -5.71 15.25
CA HIS A 196 -13.79 -5.36 15.59
C HIS A 196 -13.21 -4.29 14.66
N ILE A 197 -13.48 -4.40 13.34
CA ILE A 197 -13.09 -3.38 12.36
C ILE A 197 -13.77 -2.04 12.68
N ARG A 198 -15.05 -2.05 13.03
CA ARG A 198 -15.80 -0.84 13.41
C ARG A 198 -15.19 -0.17 14.65
N LYS A 199 -14.87 -0.96 15.69
CA LYS A 199 -14.18 -0.44 16.88
C LYS A 199 -12.82 0.17 16.55
N ALA A 200 -12.06 -0.45 15.65
CA ALA A 200 -10.79 0.12 15.19
C ALA A 200 -10.99 1.41 14.39
N ALA A 201 -12.03 1.48 13.55
CA ALA A 201 -12.37 2.67 12.78
C ALA A 201 -12.86 3.83 13.67
N ASP A 202 -13.63 3.54 14.71
CA ASP A 202 -14.12 4.53 15.69
C ASP A 202 -12.98 5.18 16.49
N GLN A 203 -11.85 4.48 16.63
CA GLN A 203 -10.64 5.02 17.26
C GLN A 203 -9.81 5.92 16.33
N CYS A 204 -10.12 5.94 15.05
CA CYS A 204 -9.44 6.77 14.07
C CYS A 204 -10.07 8.16 14.02
N ALA A 205 -9.24 9.22 14.06
CA ALA A 205 -9.71 10.58 13.85
C ALA A 205 -9.87 10.92 12.35
N GLY A 206 -9.07 10.30 11.48
CA GLY A 206 -9.08 10.52 10.04
C GLY A 206 -8.73 9.27 9.24
N LEU A 207 -9.61 8.25 9.28
CA LEU A 207 -9.41 7.02 8.52
C LEU A 207 -9.39 7.31 7.02
N GLN A 208 -8.28 6.96 6.34
CA GLN A 208 -8.15 7.05 4.89
C GLN A 208 -8.70 5.83 4.16
N GLY A 209 -8.41 4.64 4.69
CA GLY A 209 -8.84 3.41 4.05
C GLY A 209 -8.31 2.16 4.72
N PHE A 210 -8.50 1.05 4.01
CA PHE A 210 -8.15 -0.28 4.44
C PHE A 210 -7.07 -0.87 3.54
N LEU A 211 -6.11 -1.57 4.15
CA LEU A 211 -5.12 -2.40 3.47
C LEU A 211 -5.47 -3.87 3.76
N VAL A 212 -5.87 -4.62 2.75
CA VAL A 212 -6.33 -6.00 2.90
C VAL A 212 -5.29 -6.95 2.32
N PHE A 213 -4.86 -7.92 3.13
CA PHE A 213 -3.83 -8.90 2.77
C PHE A 213 -4.42 -10.29 2.78
N HIS A 214 -4.38 -10.97 1.64
CA HIS A 214 -4.94 -12.31 1.50
C HIS A 214 -4.35 -13.07 0.32
N SER A 215 -4.76 -14.32 0.11
CA SER A 215 -4.45 -15.11 -1.08
C SER A 215 -5.69 -15.37 -1.91
N PHE A 216 -5.52 -15.53 -3.22
CA PHE A 216 -6.61 -15.92 -4.13
C PHE A 216 -6.88 -17.43 -4.10
N GLY A 217 -5.86 -18.24 -3.80
CA GLY A 217 -5.95 -19.70 -3.94
C GLY A 217 -6.54 -20.43 -2.74
N GLY A 218 -6.45 -19.86 -1.52
CA GLY A 218 -6.96 -20.47 -0.30
C GLY A 218 -8.47 -20.27 -0.12
N GLY A 219 -9.12 -21.12 0.68
CA GLY A 219 -10.57 -21.01 0.94
C GLY A 219 -10.93 -19.80 1.80
N THR A 220 -10.19 -19.55 2.88
CA THR A 220 -10.36 -18.36 3.74
C THR A 220 -9.92 -17.09 3.00
N GLY A 221 -8.73 -17.10 2.40
CA GLY A 221 -8.19 -15.93 1.70
C GLY A 221 -9.03 -15.50 0.49
N SER A 222 -9.74 -16.38 -0.16
CA SER A 222 -10.67 -16.08 -1.26
C SER A 222 -12.10 -15.86 -0.78
N GLY A 223 -12.70 -16.89 -0.16
CA GLY A 223 -14.13 -16.90 0.17
C GLY A 223 -14.48 -15.91 1.28
N PHE A 224 -13.75 -15.94 2.39
CA PHE A 224 -14.02 -15.02 3.50
C PHE A 224 -13.68 -13.56 3.13
N THR A 225 -12.61 -13.34 2.36
CA THR A 225 -12.27 -11.98 1.90
C THR A 225 -13.37 -11.42 1.02
N SER A 226 -13.91 -12.19 0.06
CA SER A 226 -15.02 -11.75 -0.79
C SER A 226 -16.23 -11.32 0.04
N LEU A 227 -16.63 -12.14 1.02
CA LEU A 227 -17.73 -11.81 1.92
C LEU A 227 -17.46 -10.54 2.75
N LEU A 228 -16.25 -10.39 3.27
CA LEU A 228 -15.85 -9.22 4.05
C LEU A 228 -15.83 -7.96 3.20
N MET A 229 -15.30 -8.02 1.97
CA MET A 229 -15.21 -6.86 1.07
C MET A 229 -16.59 -6.36 0.63
N GLU A 230 -17.55 -7.26 0.38
CA GLU A 230 -18.95 -6.88 0.13
C GLU A 230 -19.51 -6.06 1.30
N ARG A 231 -19.34 -6.56 2.52
CA ARG A 231 -19.83 -5.89 3.74
C ARG A 231 -19.13 -4.56 4.00
N LEU A 232 -17.81 -4.50 3.82
CA LEU A 232 -17.02 -3.27 3.96
C LEU A 232 -17.43 -2.22 2.93
N SER A 233 -17.80 -2.63 1.73
CA SER A 233 -18.26 -1.70 0.68
C SER A 233 -19.61 -1.06 1.02
N VAL A 234 -20.47 -1.76 1.77
CA VAL A 234 -21.72 -1.20 2.28
C VAL A 234 -21.46 -0.17 3.40
N ASP A 235 -20.63 -0.53 4.38
CA ASP A 235 -20.38 0.31 5.57
C ASP A 235 -19.41 1.47 5.27
N TYR A 236 -18.39 1.24 4.42
CA TYR A 236 -17.28 2.15 4.14
C TYR A 236 -17.08 2.42 2.65
N GLY A 237 -18.14 2.58 1.88
CA GLY A 237 -18.08 2.74 0.41
C GLY A 237 -17.26 3.93 -0.09
N LYS A 238 -17.01 4.95 0.75
CA LYS A 238 -16.20 6.14 0.41
C LYS A 238 -14.74 6.02 0.84
N LYS A 239 -14.36 4.95 1.52
CA LYS A 239 -13.00 4.72 1.99
C LYS A 239 -12.25 3.83 1.01
N SER A 240 -10.98 4.16 0.76
CA SER A 240 -10.14 3.37 -0.14
C SER A 240 -9.93 1.96 0.41
N LYS A 241 -10.12 0.96 -0.44
CA LYS A 241 -9.86 -0.46 -0.16
C LYS A 241 -8.77 -0.94 -1.11
N ILE A 242 -7.58 -1.16 -0.57
CA ILE A 242 -6.41 -1.57 -1.33
C ILE A 242 -6.04 -2.98 -0.90
N GLU A 243 -5.92 -3.88 -1.87
CA GLU A 243 -5.59 -5.28 -1.64
C GLU A 243 -4.15 -5.60 -2.03
N PHE A 244 -3.51 -6.45 -1.22
CA PHE A 244 -2.24 -7.11 -1.52
C PHE A 244 -2.49 -8.63 -1.55
N CYS A 245 -2.44 -9.20 -2.74
CA CYS A 245 -2.92 -10.54 -2.98
C CYS A 245 -1.84 -11.47 -3.48
N ILE A 246 -1.75 -12.66 -2.88
CA ILE A 246 -0.94 -13.75 -3.43
C ILE A 246 -1.74 -14.42 -4.54
N TYR A 247 -1.27 -14.21 -5.77
CA TYR A 247 -1.86 -14.75 -6.99
C TYR A 247 -1.37 -16.19 -7.23
N PRO A 248 -2.23 -17.09 -7.75
CA PRO A 248 -1.82 -18.47 -8.06
C PRO A 248 -0.64 -18.53 -9.03
N ALA A 249 0.40 -19.24 -8.65
CA ALA A 249 1.59 -19.39 -9.47
C ALA A 249 1.31 -20.19 -10.76
N PRO A 250 2.01 -19.90 -11.88
CA PRO A 250 1.79 -20.58 -13.15
C PRO A 250 2.03 -22.09 -13.10
N GLN A 251 3.10 -22.53 -12.43
CA GLN A 251 3.55 -23.92 -12.44
C GLN A 251 3.40 -24.62 -11.09
N ILE A 252 3.53 -23.89 -10.00
CA ILE A 252 3.51 -24.43 -8.63
C ILE A 252 2.20 -24.06 -7.97
N SER A 253 1.35 -25.06 -7.71
CA SER A 253 0.07 -24.89 -7.00
C SER A 253 0.14 -25.55 -5.64
N THR A 254 -0.37 -24.89 -4.60
CA THR A 254 -0.50 -25.46 -3.26
C THR A 254 -1.79 -26.26 -3.10
N ALA A 255 -2.84 -25.93 -3.88
CA ALA A 255 -4.10 -26.64 -3.92
C ALA A 255 -4.57 -26.84 -5.36
N VAL A 256 -5.17 -27.98 -5.63
CA VAL A 256 -5.67 -28.32 -6.97
C VAL A 256 -6.79 -27.37 -7.42
N VAL A 257 -7.58 -26.88 -6.48
CA VAL A 257 -8.75 -26.03 -6.73
C VAL A 257 -8.46 -24.52 -6.72
N GLU A 258 -7.19 -24.12 -6.67
CA GLU A 258 -6.81 -22.70 -6.74
C GLU A 258 -7.45 -21.94 -7.91
N PRO A 259 -7.56 -22.51 -9.14
CA PRO A 259 -8.21 -21.80 -10.24
C PRO A 259 -9.67 -21.43 -9.96
N TYR A 260 -10.42 -22.30 -9.29
CA TYR A 260 -11.79 -22.01 -8.89
C TYR A 260 -11.85 -20.88 -7.86
N ASN A 261 -11.10 -21.02 -6.76
CA ASN A 261 -11.09 -20.03 -5.70
C ASN A 261 -10.64 -18.65 -6.20
N ALA A 262 -9.59 -18.62 -7.03
CA ALA A 262 -9.07 -17.37 -7.56
C ALA A 262 -10.04 -16.69 -8.51
N LEU A 263 -10.72 -17.45 -9.37
CA LEU A 263 -11.68 -16.90 -10.31
C LEU A 263 -12.91 -16.33 -9.58
N MET A 264 -13.44 -17.05 -8.59
CA MET A 264 -14.56 -16.60 -7.77
C MET A 264 -14.22 -15.35 -6.96
N ASN A 265 -13.02 -15.33 -6.35
CA ASN A 265 -12.58 -14.16 -5.61
C ASN A 265 -12.41 -12.93 -6.52
N THR A 266 -11.83 -13.09 -7.70
CA THR A 266 -11.64 -12.00 -8.65
C THR A 266 -12.99 -11.42 -9.08
N HIS A 267 -13.97 -12.24 -9.37
CA HIS A 267 -15.32 -11.82 -9.75
C HIS A 267 -15.94 -10.89 -8.72
N VAL A 268 -15.89 -11.25 -7.43
CA VAL A 268 -16.48 -10.44 -6.35
C VAL A 268 -15.62 -9.20 -6.06
N THR A 269 -14.31 -9.32 -6.05
CA THR A 269 -13.43 -8.19 -5.71
C THR A 269 -13.35 -7.14 -6.81
N LEU A 270 -13.65 -7.48 -8.08
CA LEU A 270 -13.72 -6.50 -9.17
C LEU A 270 -14.59 -5.28 -8.86
N GLU A 271 -15.70 -5.48 -8.16
CA GLU A 271 -16.63 -4.40 -7.82
C GLU A 271 -16.33 -3.71 -6.48
N HIS A 272 -15.62 -4.40 -5.58
CA HIS A 272 -15.47 -3.97 -4.19
C HIS A 272 -14.07 -3.45 -3.83
N SER A 273 -13.09 -3.67 -4.68
CA SER A 273 -11.71 -3.18 -4.49
C SER A 273 -11.43 -1.96 -5.37
N ASP A 274 -10.68 -1.01 -4.82
CA ASP A 274 -10.25 0.18 -5.55
C ASP A 274 -8.92 -0.02 -6.27
N CYS A 275 -8.05 -0.85 -5.70
CA CYS A 275 -6.74 -1.20 -6.28
C CYS A 275 -6.24 -2.52 -5.69
N THR A 276 -5.84 -3.46 -6.54
CA THR A 276 -5.39 -4.79 -6.13
C THR A 276 -3.99 -5.07 -6.66
N PHE A 277 -3.03 -5.13 -5.76
CA PHE A 277 -1.63 -5.46 -6.07
C PHE A 277 -1.44 -6.97 -6.06
N LEU A 278 -1.09 -7.51 -7.23
CA LEU A 278 -0.86 -8.93 -7.40
C LEU A 278 0.60 -9.28 -7.12
N VAL A 279 0.81 -10.38 -6.42
CA VAL A 279 2.13 -10.93 -6.11
C VAL A 279 2.10 -12.44 -6.35
N ASP A 280 3.07 -12.93 -7.09
CA ASP A 280 3.22 -14.35 -7.42
C ASP A 280 4.42 -14.94 -6.68
N ASN A 281 4.19 -15.98 -5.89
CA ASN A 281 5.24 -16.63 -5.12
C ASN A 281 6.37 -17.19 -6.00
N GLU A 282 6.06 -17.74 -7.17
CA GLU A 282 7.06 -18.28 -8.10
C GLU A 282 7.99 -17.17 -8.63
N ALA A 283 7.44 -15.99 -8.94
CA ALA A 283 8.23 -14.85 -9.36
C ALA A 283 9.19 -14.39 -8.24
N ILE A 284 8.71 -14.35 -7.00
CA ILE A 284 9.55 -13.98 -5.86
C ILE A 284 10.61 -15.05 -5.57
N TYR A 285 10.29 -16.34 -5.71
CA TYR A 285 11.28 -17.42 -5.60
C TYR A 285 12.43 -17.23 -6.57
N ASP A 286 12.13 -16.90 -7.83
CA ASP A 286 13.16 -16.66 -8.84
C ASP A 286 14.00 -15.41 -8.54
N ILE A 287 13.38 -14.35 -8.03
CA ILE A 287 14.09 -13.15 -7.57
C ILE A 287 15.04 -13.49 -6.41
N CYS A 288 14.57 -14.22 -5.40
CA CYS A 288 15.38 -14.63 -4.26
C CYS A 288 16.57 -15.51 -4.69
N ARG A 289 16.37 -16.45 -5.61
CA ARG A 289 17.44 -17.32 -6.11
C ARG A 289 18.47 -16.54 -6.91
N ARG A 290 18.02 -15.73 -7.87
CA ARG A 290 18.91 -15.03 -8.81
C ARG A 290 19.64 -13.86 -8.16
N ASN A 291 18.91 -13.03 -7.42
CA ASN A 291 19.42 -11.76 -6.90
C ASN A 291 20.05 -11.91 -5.52
N LEU A 292 19.41 -12.67 -4.62
CA LEU A 292 19.88 -12.87 -3.26
C LEU A 292 20.77 -14.12 -3.10
N GLY A 293 20.79 -15.03 -4.08
CA GLY A 293 21.60 -16.25 -4.03
C GLY A 293 21.08 -17.31 -3.05
N ILE A 294 19.79 -17.24 -2.67
CA ILE A 294 19.18 -18.21 -1.75
C ILE A 294 18.75 -19.44 -2.55
N GLU A 295 19.38 -20.59 -2.32
CA GLU A 295 19.08 -21.83 -3.05
C GLU A 295 17.64 -22.34 -2.78
N ARG A 296 17.19 -22.24 -1.52
CA ARG A 296 15.87 -22.70 -1.07
C ARG A 296 15.16 -21.62 -0.27
N PRO A 297 14.54 -20.63 -0.95
CA PRO A 297 13.79 -19.59 -0.25
C PRO A 297 12.61 -20.17 0.53
N THR A 298 12.40 -19.65 1.73
CA THR A 298 11.26 -19.97 2.59
C THR A 298 10.16 -18.89 2.44
N TYR A 299 8.95 -19.16 2.89
CA TYR A 299 7.89 -18.15 2.93
C TYR A 299 8.28 -16.90 3.72
N THR A 300 9.11 -17.04 4.77
CA THR A 300 9.63 -15.90 5.52
C THR A 300 10.48 -14.98 4.64
N ASN A 301 11.33 -15.53 3.77
CA ASN A 301 12.13 -14.73 2.83
C ASN A 301 11.22 -13.97 1.85
N LEU A 302 10.20 -14.65 1.30
CA LEU A 302 9.25 -14.04 0.38
C LEU A 302 8.47 -12.91 1.05
N ASN A 303 7.92 -13.17 2.23
CA ASN A 303 7.09 -12.21 2.96
C ASN A 303 7.88 -10.98 3.42
N ARG A 304 9.17 -11.12 3.70
CA ARG A 304 10.05 -9.98 3.99
C ARG A 304 10.22 -9.06 2.78
N LEU A 305 10.29 -9.61 1.57
CA LEU A 305 10.33 -8.80 0.35
C LEU A 305 8.99 -8.08 0.12
N VAL A 306 7.87 -8.78 0.31
CA VAL A 306 6.54 -8.16 0.26
C VAL A 306 6.41 -7.06 1.31
N GLY A 307 6.90 -7.28 2.53
CA GLY A 307 6.93 -6.27 3.59
C GLY A 307 7.70 -5.00 3.20
N GLN A 308 8.84 -5.12 2.50
CA GLN A 308 9.58 -3.97 1.97
C GLN A 308 8.79 -3.16 0.94
N ILE A 309 8.02 -3.85 0.10
CA ILE A 309 7.17 -3.21 -0.90
C ILE A 309 6.06 -2.43 -0.22
N VAL A 310 5.33 -3.06 0.70
CA VAL A 310 4.23 -2.40 1.44
C VAL A 310 4.76 -1.23 2.27
N SER A 311 5.94 -1.40 2.89
CA SER A 311 6.62 -0.29 3.59
C SER A 311 6.95 0.87 2.65
N SER A 312 7.44 0.59 1.45
CA SER A 312 7.75 1.63 0.45
C SER A 312 6.49 2.32 -0.07
N PHE A 313 5.41 1.56 -0.27
CA PHE A 313 4.10 2.08 -0.65
C PHE A 313 3.53 3.04 0.41
N THR A 314 3.63 2.67 1.68
CA THR A 314 3.07 3.46 2.79
C THR A 314 4.03 4.49 3.37
N ALA A 315 5.28 4.54 2.90
CA ALA A 315 6.29 5.48 3.42
C ALA A 315 5.84 6.95 3.30
N SER A 316 5.17 7.32 2.23
CA SER A 316 4.63 8.68 2.04
C SER A 316 3.52 9.05 3.02
N LEU A 317 2.83 8.07 3.60
CA LEU A 317 1.81 8.28 4.62
C LEU A 317 2.41 8.43 6.01
N ARG A 318 3.53 7.77 6.26
CA ARG A 318 4.17 7.67 7.58
C ARG A 318 5.27 8.69 7.80
N PHE A 319 6.02 9.02 6.77
CA PHE A 319 7.18 9.89 6.86
C PHE A 319 7.04 11.11 5.95
N GLU A 320 7.58 12.23 6.36
CA GLU A 320 7.63 13.42 5.52
C GLU A 320 8.59 13.22 4.34
N GLY A 321 8.13 13.52 3.15
CA GLY A 321 8.90 13.44 1.91
C GLY A 321 8.76 14.69 1.05
N VAL A 322 9.60 14.78 0.01
CA VAL A 322 9.55 15.90 -0.95
C VAL A 322 8.30 15.84 -1.81
N LEU A 323 7.95 14.61 -2.22
CA LEU A 323 6.77 14.33 -3.03
C LEU A 323 5.99 13.21 -2.32
N ASN A 324 4.96 13.59 -1.58
CA ASN A 324 4.10 12.65 -0.88
C ASN A 324 2.98 12.18 -1.80
N VAL A 325 2.57 10.91 -1.61
CA VAL A 325 1.47 10.28 -2.34
C VAL A 325 0.51 9.66 -1.33
N ASP A 326 -0.77 10.03 -1.40
CA ASP A 326 -1.84 9.50 -0.54
C ASP A 326 -2.51 8.27 -1.18
N LEU A 327 -3.28 7.49 -0.39
CA LEU A 327 -3.99 6.31 -0.90
C LEU A 327 -4.93 6.65 -2.08
N ILE A 328 -5.65 7.76 -1.97
CA ILE A 328 -6.54 8.25 -3.04
C ILE A 328 -5.75 8.65 -4.29
N GLU A 329 -4.54 9.21 -4.10
CA GLU A 329 -3.69 9.56 -5.24
C GLU A 329 -3.16 8.32 -5.98
N PHE A 330 -2.90 7.22 -5.28
CA PHE A 330 -2.56 5.96 -5.95
C PHE A 330 -3.70 5.50 -6.85
N GLN A 331 -4.91 5.44 -6.33
CA GLN A 331 -6.09 5.08 -7.10
C GLN A 331 -6.28 6.01 -8.30
N THR A 332 -6.27 7.31 -8.09
CA THR A 332 -6.49 8.31 -9.15
C THR A 332 -5.45 8.26 -10.26
N ASN A 333 -4.20 7.94 -9.94
CA ASN A 333 -3.09 7.96 -10.92
C ASN A 333 -2.81 6.59 -11.55
N LEU A 334 -3.16 5.47 -10.88
CA LEU A 334 -2.86 4.12 -11.36
C LEU A 334 -4.05 3.44 -12.04
N VAL A 335 -5.28 3.84 -11.71
CA VAL A 335 -6.50 3.18 -12.18
C VAL A 335 -7.20 4.05 -13.22
N PRO A 336 -7.04 3.77 -14.53
CA PRO A 336 -7.67 4.56 -15.58
C PRO A 336 -9.16 4.26 -15.72
N TYR A 337 -9.57 3.03 -15.46
CA TYR A 337 -10.96 2.55 -15.52
C TYR A 337 -11.26 1.68 -14.31
N PRO A 338 -12.48 1.68 -13.76
CA PRO A 338 -12.79 0.98 -12.52
C PRO A 338 -12.42 -0.51 -12.51
N ARG A 339 -12.59 -1.22 -13.62
CA ARG A 339 -12.24 -2.65 -13.75
C ARG A 339 -10.75 -2.91 -13.95
N ILE A 340 -10.01 -1.93 -14.46
CA ILE A 340 -8.57 -2.02 -14.76
C ILE A 340 -7.76 -1.53 -13.55
N HIS A 341 -7.88 -2.23 -12.42
CA HIS A 341 -7.29 -1.81 -11.15
C HIS A 341 -6.29 -2.85 -10.57
N PHE A 342 -5.63 -3.62 -11.43
CA PHE A 342 -4.65 -4.64 -11.06
C PHE A 342 -3.22 -4.24 -11.45
N PRO A 343 -2.57 -3.30 -10.74
CA PRO A 343 -1.19 -2.93 -11.04
C PRO A 343 -0.20 -4.02 -10.62
N LEU A 344 0.89 -4.10 -11.38
CA LEU A 344 2.05 -4.92 -11.05
C LEU A 344 3.00 -4.16 -10.14
N VAL A 345 3.78 -4.90 -9.37
CA VAL A 345 4.73 -4.34 -8.43
C VAL A 345 6.15 -4.80 -8.75
N THR A 346 7.10 -3.89 -8.61
CA THR A 346 8.53 -4.17 -8.74
C THR A 346 9.29 -3.43 -7.65
N TYR A 347 10.31 -4.05 -7.10
CA TYR A 347 11.19 -3.46 -6.09
C TYR A 347 12.66 -3.59 -6.51
N ALA A 348 13.42 -2.51 -6.37
CA ALA A 348 14.85 -2.46 -6.64
C ALA A 348 15.55 -1.57 -5.59
N PRO A 349 16.79 -1.92 -5.17
CA PRO A 349 17.56 -3.10 -5.51
C PRO A 349 17.20 -4.30 -4.64
N THR A 350 17.17 -5.50 -5.24
CA THR A 350 17.08 -6.76 -4.51
C THR A 350 18.46 -7.40 -4.55
N ILE A 351 19.31 -7.07 -3.58
CA ILE A 351 20.71 -7.53 -3.53
C ILE A 351 21.05 -8.06 -2.15
N SER A 352 21.95 -9.06 -2.08
CA SER A 352 22.49 -9.57 -0.83
C SER A 352 23.52 -8.61 -0.22
N ALA A 353 23.76 -8.73 1.09
CA ALA A 353 24.73 -7.89 1.79
C ALA A 353 26.15 -7.96 1.20
N GLU A 354 26.56 -9.12 0.70
CA GLU A 354 27.86 -9.32 0.05
C GLU A 354 27.99 -8.52 -1.23
N LYS A 355 26.97 -8.55 -2.10
CA LYS A 355 26.95 -7.80 -3.36
C LYS A 355 26.81 -6.28 -3.13
N ALA A 356 26.02 -5.87 -2.16
CA ALA A 356 25.78 -4.46 -1.85
C ALA A 356 27.05 -3.70 -1.42
N TYR A 357 28.04 -4.41 -0.85
CA TYR A 357 29.31 -3.81 -0.48
C TYR A 357 30.13 -3.36 -1.70
N HIS A 358 29.94 -4.01 -2.85
CA HIS A 358 30.69 -3.75 -4.08
C HIS A 358 29.92 -2.93 -5.11
N GLU A 359 28.59 -2.91 -5.03
CA GLU A 359 27.73 -2.29 -6.04
C GLU A 359 26.78 -1.26 -5.40
N GLN A 360 26.98 0.01 -5.74
CA GLN A 360 26.02 1.09 -5.41
C GLN A 360 25.31 1.50 -6.69
N MET A 361 24.01 1.20 -6.77
CA MET A 361 23.21 1.56 -7.93
C MET A 361 22.88 3.06 -7.94
N SER A 362 23.01 3.69 -9.10
CA SER A 362 22.54 5.04 -9.36
C SER A 362 20.99 5.07 -9.49
N VAL A 363 20.39 6.26 -9.43
CA VAL A 363 18.94 6.43 -9.62
C VAL A 363 18.50 5.92 -11.00
N ALA A 364 19.29 6.15 -12.03
CA ALA A 364 19.01 5.68 -13.38
C ALA A 364 19.03 4.15 -13.48
N GLU A 365 20.00 3.49 -12.85
CA GLU A 365 20.09 2.01 -12.80
C GLU A 365 18.94 1.40 -12.02
N LEU A 366 18.56 2.00 -10.86
CA LEU A 366 17.39 1.57 -10.08
C LEU A 366 16.10 1.65 -10.90
N THR A 367 15.92 2.79 -11.58
CA THR A 367 14.74 2.98 -12.44
C THR A 367 14.71 1.96 -13.57
N ASN A 368 15.84 1.71 -14.23
CA ASN A 368 15.94 0.69 -15.27
C ASN A 368 15.63 -0.72 -14.75
N ALA A 369 16.14 -1.06 -13.55
CA ALA A 369 15.89 -2.36 -12.93
C ALA A 369 14.39 -2.58 -12.62
N CYS A 370 13.63 -1.52 -12.33
CA CYS A 370 12.19 -1.62 -12.13
C CYS A 370 11.42 -2.04 -13.39
N PHE A 371 11.92 -1.70 -14.58
CA PHE A 371 11.27 -2.06 -15.85
C PHE A 371 11.74 -3.41 -16.42
N GLU A 372 12.67 -4.08 -15.78
CA GLU A 372 13.11 -5.41 -16.22
C GLU A 372 12.04 -6.47 -15.92
N PRO A 373 11.66 -7.29 -16.94
CA PRO A 373 10.66 -8.35 -16.76
C PRO A 373 11.00 -9.34 -15.65
N ALA A 374 12.28 -9.60 -15.46
CA ALA A 374 12.77 -10.53 -14.46
C ALA A 374 12.60 -10.04 -13.01
N ASN A 375 12.38 -8.76 -12.78
CA ASN A 375 12.17 -8.17 -11.47
C ASN A 375 10.69 -7.93 -11.13
N GLN A 376 9.77 -8.26 -12.05
CA GLN A 376 8.34 -8.19 -11.79
C GLN A 376 7.94 -9.24 -10.76
N LEU A 377 7.03 -8.89 -9.85
CA LEU A 377 6.52 -9.80 -8.82
C LEU A 377 5.39 -10.70 -9.31
N VAL A 378 5.01 -10.58 -10.56
CA VAL A 378 4.09 -11.49 -11.26
C VAL A 378 4.78 -12.01 -12.51
N LYS A 379 4.62 -13.30 -12.79
CA LYS A 379 5.12 -13.93 -14.00
C LYS A 379 4.33 -13.46 -15.24
N CYS A 380 4.76 -12.36 -15.81
CA CYS A 380 4.29 -11.84 -17.10
C CYS A 380 5.42 -11.09 -17.80
N ASP A 381 5.30 -10.88 -19.09
CA ASP A 381 6.28 -10.10 -19.85
C ASP A 381 5.69 -8.73 -20.21
N PRO A 382 6.10 -7.64 -19.53
CA PRO A 382 5.61 -6.29 -19.83
C PRO A 382 5.89 -5.81 -21.25
N ARG A 383 6.84 -6.45 -21.97
CA ARG A 383 7.18 -6.12 -23.36
C ARG A 383 6.08 -6.53 -24.34
N HIS A 384 5.22 -7.47 -23.96
CA HIS A 384 4.06 -7.90 -24.77
C HIS A 384 2.83 -7.03 -24.52
N GLY A 385 2.90 -6.08 -23.58
CA GLY A 385 1.82 -5.15 -23.26
C GLY A 385 2.24 -3.69 -23.37
N LYS A 386 1.30 -2.80 -23.09
CA LYS A 386 1.52 -1.36 -23.01
C LYS A 386 1.28 -0.88 -21.58
N TYR A 387 2.12 0.03 -21.11
CA TYR A 387 1.92 0.69 -19.83
C TYR A 387 0.85 1.78 -19.94
N MET A 388 -0.09 1.80 -19.01
CA MET A 388 -1.12 2.83 -18.89
C MET A 388 -0.69 3.90 -17.88
N ALA A 389 -0.19 3.46 -16.73
CA ALA A 389 0.28 4.33 -15.65
C ALA A 389 1.39 3.66 -14.86
N CYS A 390 2.38 4.44 -14.44
CA CYS A 390 3.47 4.00 -13.59
C CYS A 390 3.63 4.96 -12.41
N CYS A 391 3.67 4.44 -11.20
CA CYS A 391 4.03 5.18 -10.01
C CYS A 391 5.40 4.72 -9.53
N LEU A 392 6.37 5.65 -9.50
CA LEU A 392 7.72 5.40 -9.03
C LEU A 392 7.89 6.00 -7.64
N LEU A 393 8.12 5.16 -6.64
CA LEU A 393 8.31 5.54 -5.25
C LEU A 393 9.76 5.34 -4.87
N TYR A 394 10.48 6.44 -4.67
CA TYR A 394 11.87 6.42 -4.26
C TYR A 394 12.02 6.65 -2.77
N ARG A 395 12.97 5.94 -2.16
CA ARG A 395 13.34 6.10 -0.76
C ARG A 395 14.84 6.34 -0.62
N GLY A 396 15.22 7.21 0.33
CA GLY A 396 16.60 7.48 0.68
C GLY A 396 17.20 8.68 -0.06
N ASP A 397 18.49 8.60 -0.35
CA ASP A 397 19.26 9.67 -0.99
C ASP A 397 18.97 9.74 -2.49
N VAL A 398 17.88 10.40 -2.85
CA VAL A 398 17.40 10.54 -4.23
C VAL A 398 17.08 12.02 -4.52
N VAL A 399 17.65 12.54 -5.60
CA VAL A 399 17.43 13.92 -6.04
C VAL A 399 16.36 13.94 -7.16
N PRO A 400 15.38 14.85 -7.10
CA PRO A 400 14.33 14.95 -8.12
C PRO A 400 14.84 15.13 -9.55
N LYS A 401 15.98 15.79 -9.73
CA LYS A 401 16.60 15.98 -11.04
C LYS A 401 17.01 14.64 -11.66
N ASP A 402 17.69 13.78 -10.88
CA ASP A 402 18.17 12.49 -11.36
C ASP A 402 16.98 11.58 -11.75
N VAL A 403 15.86 11.70 -11.03
CA VAL A 403 14.61 10.98 -11.34
C VAL A 403 14.04 11.44 -12.67
N ASN A 404 13.99 12.75 -12.92
CA ASN A 404 13.50 13.28 -14.19
C ASN A 404 14.37 12.82 -15.37
N ASP A 405 15.70 12.86 -15.22
CA ASP A 405 16.65 12.40 -16.26
C ASP A 405 16.46 10.88 -16.52
N ALA A 406 16.24 10.09 -15.48
CA ALA A 406 15.97 8.66 -15.61
C ALA A 406 14.64 8.40 -16.34
N ILE A 407 13.57 9.12 -16.03
CA ILE A 407 12.26 8.99 -16.70
C ILE A 407 12.37 9.36 -18.18
N VAL A 408 13.10 10.42 -18.54
CA VAL A 408 13.35 10.79 -19.93
C VAL A 408 14.06 9.65 -20.66
N SER A 409 15.06 9.03 -20.02
CA SER A 409 15.77 7.88 -20.58
C SER A 409 14.85 6.68 -20.84
N ILE A 410 13.93 6.38 -19.88
CA ILE A 410 12.95 5.31 -20.01
C ILE A 410 11.98 5.57 -21.18
N LYS A 411 11.45 6.79 -21.30
CA LYS A 411 10.52 7.17 -22.38
C LYS A 411 11.12 7.03 -23.78
N ASN A 412 12.44 7.16 -23.90
CA ASN A 412 13.15 7.01 -25.17
C ASN A 412 13.44 5.54 -25.56
N LYS A 413 13.18 4.60 -24.65
CA LYS A 413 13.41 3.16 -24.93
C LYS A 413 12.28 2.58 -25.77
N ARG A 414 12.60 1.95 -26.88
CA ARG A 414 11.63 1.28 -27.77
C ARG A 414 11.00 0.01 -27.16
N THR A 415 11.65 -0.58 -26.16
CA THR A 415 11.17 -1.79 -25.46
C THR A 415 10.08 -1.52 -24.44
N ILE A 416 9.90 -0.25 -24.04
CA ILE A 416 8.91 0.17 -23.07
C ILE A 416 7.87 1.00 -23.81
N GLN A 417 6.69 0.42 -24.01
CA GLN A 417 5.60 1.07 -24.74
C GLN A 417 4.53 1.55 -23.78
N PHE A 418 4.08 2.78 -24.00
CA PHE A 418 2.93 3.37 -23.32
C PHE A 418 1.74 3.41 -24.27
N VAL A 419 0.53 3.43 -23.69
CA VAL A 419 -0.68 3.67 -24.46
C VAL A 419 -0.67 5.07 -25.07
N ASP A 420 -1.24 5.24 -26.25
CA ASP A 420 -1.26 6.49 -27.00
C ASP A 420 -2.13 7.58 -26.35
N TRP A 421 -3.17 7.16 -25.62
CA TRP A 421 -4.11 8.07 -24.94
C TRP A 421 -3.57 8.62 -23.59
N CYS A 422 -2.44 8.13 -23.08
CA CYS A 422 -1.82 8.62 -21.82
C CYS A 422 -0.36 9.07 -22.03
N PRO A 423 -0.13 10.34 -22.44
CA PRO A 423 1.22 10.84 -22.75
C PRO A 423 2.10 11.05 -21.52
N THR A 424 1.51 11.20 -20.33
CA THR A 424 2.21 11.53 -19.07
C THR A 424 2.17 10.40 -18.05
N GLY A 425 2.21 9.16 -18.45
CA GLY A 425 1.95 7.97 -17.62
C GLY A 425 2.81 7.76 -16.36
N PHE A 426 3.50 8.79 -15.82
CA PHE A 426 4.34 8.70 -14.63
C PHE A 426 3.85 9.57 -13.48
N LYS A 427 3.73 8.96 -12.31
CA LYS A 427 3.63 9.61 -11.00
C LYS A 427 4.90 9.30 -10.23
N VAL A 428 5.43 10.29 -9.50
CA VAL A 428 6.66 10.13 -8.71
C VAL A 428 6.40 10.49 -7.26
N GLY A 429 6.88 9.65 -6.35
CA GLY A 429 6.97 9.93 -4.92
C GLY A 429 8.42 9.84 -4.47
N ILE A 430 8.87 10.75 -3.63
CA ILE A 430 10.22 10.74 -3.07
C ILE A 430 10.14 10.96 -1.56
N ASN A 431 10.69 10.00 -0.82
CA ASN A 431 10.82 10.06 0.63
C ASN A 431 12.29 9.93 1.03
N TYR A 432 12.79 10.83 1.86
CA TYR A 432 14.19 10.83 2.28
C TYR A 432 14.53 9.76 3.32
N GLN A 433 13.53 9.13 3.94
CA GLN A 433 13.77 8.03 4.86
C GLN A 433 14.35 6.83 4.11
N PRO A 434 15.59 6.42 4.40
CA PRO A 434 16.19 5.26 3.73
C PRO A 434 15.41 3.98 4.08
N PRO A 435 15.40 2.97 3.19
CA PRO A 435 14.75 1.70 3.48
C PRO A 435 15.44 1.01 4.66
N THR A 436 14.64 0.53 5.61
CA THR A 436 15.11 -0.26 6.74
C THR A 436 15.00 -1.74 6.40
N VAL A 437 15.96 -2.54 6.81
CA VAL A 437 15.95 -3.99 6.64
C VAL A 437 15.92 -4.69 8.00
N VAL A 438 15.35 -5.89 8.02
CA VAL A 438 15.32 -6.71 9.24
C VAL A 438 16.73 -7.22 9.52
N PRO A 439 17.28 -7.02 10.74
CA PRO A 439 18.58 -7.56 11.12
C PRO A 439 18.64 -9.08 10.97
N GLY A 440 19.67 -9.58 10.30
CA GLY A 440 19.80 -11.01 10.00
C GLY A 440 18.90 -11.50 8.86
N GLY A 441 18.24 -10.59 8.13
CA GLY A 441 17.52 -10.89 6.90
C GLY A 441 18.44 -10.99 5.68
N ASP A 442 17.85 -11.38 4.55
CA ASP A 442 18.57 -11.64 3.30
C ASP A 442 18.85 -10.39 2.46
N LEU A 443 18.06 -9.34 2.66
CA LEU A 443 18.20 -8.07 1.95
C LEU A 443 19.30 -7.22 2.57
N ALA A 444 20.12 -6.60 1.72
CA ALA A 444 21.11 -5.65 2.14
C ALA A 444 20.49 -4.32 2.56
N GLN A 445 21.10 -3.66 3.54
CA GLN A 445 20.80 -2.27 3.84
C GLN A 445 21.42 -1.39 2.75
N VAL A 446 20.56 -0.61 2.08
CA VAL A 446 20.95 0.27 0.97
C VAL A 446 20.59 1.72 1.28
N ASN A 447 21.33 2.67 0.70
CA ASN A 447 21.08 4.09 0.92
C ASN A 447 19.88 4.61 0.11
N ARG A 448 19.50 3.92 -0.95
CA ARG A 448 18.39 4.30 -1.82
C ARG A 448 17.71 3.06 -2.40
N ALA A 449 16.40 3.16 -2.57
CA ALA A 449 15.59 2.12 -3.19
C ALA A 449 14.47 2.75 -4.03
N ALA A 450 13.95 1.99 -4.96
CA ALA A 450 12.79 2.35 -5.77
C ALA A 450 11.76 1.21 -5.75
N CYS A 451 10.51 1.55 -5.57
CA CYS A 451 9.37 0.67 -5.75
C CYS A 451 8.55 1.21 -6.92
N MET A 452 8.27 0.40 -7.92
CA MET A 452 7.41 0.77 -9.03
C MET A 452 6.09 0.02 -8.94
N LEU A 453 5.00 0.78 -9.07
CA LEU A 453 3.65 0.28 -9.23
C LEU A 453 3.23 0.63 -10.64
N SER A 454 2.93 -0.36 -11.47
CA SER A 454 2.62 -0.13 -12.88
C SER A 454 1.36 -0.84 -13.31
N ASN A 455 0.44 -0.11 -13.91
CA ASN A 455 -0.72 -0.69 -14.56
C ASN A 455 -0.36 -0.93 -16.03
N THR A 456 -0.30 -2.19 -16.43
CA THR A 456 0.07 -2.61 -17.79
C THR A 456 -0.92 -3.64 -18.30
N THR A 457 -1.15 -3.63 -19.61
CA THR A 457 -2.02 -4.62 -20.26
C THR A 457 -1.41 -6.03 -20.24
N ALA A 458 -0.11 -6.18 -19.96
CA ALA A 458 0.55 -7.48 -19.85
C ALA A 458 -0.01 -8.37 -18.71
N VAL A 459 -0.71 -7.82 -17.74
CA VAL A 459 -1.39 -8.59 -16.68
C VAL A 459 -2.46 -9.54 -17.27
N SER A 460 -2.98 -9.25 -18.45
CA SER A 460 -3.92 -10.13 -19.16
C SER A 460 -3.37 -11.55 -19.39
N GLU A 461 -2.05 -11.71 -19.54
CA GLU A 461 -1.41 -13.03 -19.61
C GLU A 461 -1.66 -13.87 -18.34
N ALA A 462 -1.69 -13.22 -17.16
CA ALA A 462 -1.97 -13.91 -15.91
C ALA A 462 -3.43 -14.38 -15.87
N TRP A 463 -4.36 -13.52 -16.28
CA TRP A 463 -5.78 -13.88 -16.37
C TRP A 463 -6.03 -15.00 -17.36
N ALA A 464 -5.44 -14.94 -18.55
CA ALA A 464 -5.55 -15.99 -19.58
C ALA A 464 -5.03 -17.37 -19.10
N ARG A 465 -3.95 -17.40 -18.31
CA ARG A 465 -3.45 -18.64 -17.71
C ARG A 465 -4.43 -19.20 -16.64
N LEU A 466 -5.01 -18.33 -15.84
CA LEU A 466 -5.98 -18.72 -14.82
C LEU A 466 -7.25 -19.29 -15.44
N THR A 467 -7.82 -18.58 -16.41
CA THR A 467 -9.05 -19.00 -17.10
C THR A 467 -8.85 -20.30 -17.87
N HIS A 468 -7.69 -20.50 -18.49
CA HIS A 468 -7.37 -21.76 -19.16
C HIS A 468 -7.36 -22.96 -18.19
N LYS A 469 -6.74 -22.80 -17.01
CA LYS A 469 -6.75 -23.85 -15.97
C LYS A 469 -8.16 -24.12 -15.46
N PHE A 470 -8.93 -23.07 -15.25
CA PHE A 470 -10.33 -23.17 -14.85
C PHE A 470 -11.15 -23.95 -15.88
N ASP A 471 -11.07 -23.60 -17.16
CA ASP A 471 -11.81 -24.22 -18.26
C ASP A 471 -11.51 -25.72 -18.40
N MET A 472 -10.23 -26.12 -18.24
CA MET A 472 -9.85 -27.53 -18.25
C MET A 472 -10.54 -28.35 -17.15
N MET A 473 -10.68 -27.78 -15.95
CA MET A 473 -11.30 -28.44 -14.81
C MET A 473 -12.82 -28.38 -14.91
N TYR A 474 -13.38 -27.23 -15.22
CA TYR A 474 -14.82 -27.00 -15.26
C TYR A 474 -15.49 -27.73 -16.41
N SER A 475 -14.84 -27.91 -17.55
CA SER A 475 -15.36 -28.74 -18.66
C SER A 475 -15.67 -30.19 -18.27
N LYS A 476 -15.11 -30.69 -17.17
CA LYS A 476 -15.34 -32.00 -16.59
C LYS A 476 -16.15 -31.94 -15.29
N HIS A 477 -16.61 -30.75 -14.88
CA HIS A 477 -17.24 -30.50 -13.59
C HIS A 477 -16.46 -31.10 -12.40
N ALA A 478 -15.10 -31.12 -12.53
CA ALA A 478 -14.26 -31.68 -11.51
C ALA A 478 -14.32 -30.82 -10.24
N PHE A 479 -14.51 -31.45 -9.07
CA PHE A 479 -14.57 -30.81 -7.74
C PHE A 479 -15.75 -29.86 -7.51
N VAL A 480 -16.60 -29.59 -8.47
CA VAL A 480 -17.76 -28.66 -8.36
C VAL A 480 -18.72 -29.05 -7.25
N HIS A 481 -18.95 -30.35 -7.04
CA HIS A 481 -19.88 -30.85 -6.01
C HIS A 481 -19.48 -30.41 -4.57
N TRP A 482 -18.20 -30.17 -4.29
CA TRP A 482 -17.77 -29.66 -2.99
C TRP A 482 -18.21 -28.20 -2.75
N TYR A 483 -18.28 -27.40 -3.79
CA TYR A 483 -18.77 -26.03 -3.74
C TYR A 483 -20.28 -25.97 -3.62
N VAL A 484 -20.97 -26.78 -4.43
CA VAL A 484 -22.44 -26.90 -4.38
C VAL A 484 -22.89 -27.42 -3.03
N GLY A 485 -22.18 -28.40 -2.45
CA GLY A 485 -22.47 -28.94 -1.12
C GLY A 485 -22.38 -27.91 0.01
N GLU A 486 -21.64 -26.81 -0.18
CA GLU A 486 -21.54 -25.70 0.78
C GLU A 486 -22.47 -24.51 0.45
N GLY A 487 -23.48 -24.73 -0.43
CA GLY A 487 -24.52 -23.75 -0.72
C GLY A 487 -24.27 -22.81 -1.89
N MET A 488 -23.22 -23.03 -2.66
CA MET A 488 -22.94 -22.29 -3.89
C MET A 488 -23.77 -22.85 -5.05
N GLU A 489 -24.31 -21.99 -5.89
CA GLU A 489 -25.02 -22.40 -7.10
C GLU A 489 -24.03 -22.70 -8.24
N GLU A 490 -24.27 -23.74 -9.02
CA GLU A 490 -23.40 -24.11 -10.14
C GLU A 490 -23.33 -23.00 -11.20
N GLY A 491 -24.40 -22.22 -11.36
CA GLY A 491 -24.47 -21.07 -12.27
C GLY A 491 -23.41 -19.98 -11.98
N GLU A 492 -23.02 -19.83 -10.73
CA GLU A 492 -22.02 -18.83 -10.31
C GLU A 492 -20.64 -19.07 -10.95
N PHE A 493 -20.28 -20.34 -11.25
CA PHE A 493 -19.04 -20.66 -11.98
C PHE A 493 -19.04 -20.08 -13.39
N SER A 494 -20.16 -20.20 -14.09
CA SER A 494 -20.30 -19.66 -15.45
C SER A 494 -20.31 -18.14 -15.45
N GLU A 495 -21.01 -17.53 -14.50
CA GLU A 495 -21.09 -16.07 -14.35
C GLU A 495 -19.69 -15.46 -14.07
N ALA A 496 -18.97 -16.02 -13.10
CA ALA A 496 -17.62 -15.58 -12.79
C ALA A 496 -16.65 -15.77 -13.98
N ARG A 497 -16.81 -16.86 -14.75
CA ARG A 497 -16.00 -17.09 -15.97
C ARG A 497 -16.30 -16.08 -17.07
N GLU A 498 -17.57 -15.73 -17.29
CA GLU A 498 -17.97 -14.71 -18.25
C GLU A 498 -17.44 -13.33 -17.86
N ASP A 499 -17.49 -12.98 -16.59
CA ASP A 499 -16.97 -11.72 -16.09
C ASP A 499 -15.45 -11.59 -16.28
N LEU A 500 -14.71 -12.69 -16.03
CA LEU A 500 -13.26 -12.69 -16.27
C LEU A 500 -12.89 -12.65 -17.76
N ALA A 501 -13.71 -13.26 -18.62
CA ALA A 501 -13.55 -13.13 -20.08
C ALA A 501 -13.82 -11.68 -20.54
N GLY A 502 -14.78 -11.01 -19.91
CA GLY A 502 -15.02 -9.59 -20.10
C GLY A 502 -13.81 -8.75 -19.69
N LEU A 503 -13.20 -9.05 -18.55
CA LEU A 503 -11.98 -8.37 -18.08
C LEU A 503 -10.79 -8.56 -19.05
N GLU A 504 -10.56 -9.78 -19.55
CA GLU A 504 -9.51 -10.02 -20.56
C GLU A 504 -9.72 -9.14 -21.80
N LYS A 505 -10.97 -9.05 -22.28
CA LYS A 505 -11.34 -8.21 -23.42
C LYS A 505 -11.17 -6.72 -23.12
N ASP A 506 -11.53 -6.27 -21.92
CA ASP A 506 -11.32 -4.88 -21.49
C ASP A 506 -9.83 -4.50 -21.57
N TYR A 507 -8.92 -5.40 -21.17
CA TYR A 507 -7.47 -5.17 -21.28
C TYR A 507 -7.00 -5.13 -22.73
N GLU A 508 -7.55 -5.94 -23.63
CA GLU A 508 -7.24 -5.91 -25.06
C GLU A 508 -7.70 -4.59 -25.70
N GLU A 509 -8.92 -4.13 -25.41
CA GLU A 509 -9.47 -2.89 -25.92
C GLU A 509 -8.67 -1.66 -25.45
N VAL A 510 -8.28 -1.62 -24.18
CA VAL A 510 -7.47 -0.53 -23.61
C VAL A 510 -6.07 -0.49 -24.23
N GLY A 511 -5.50 -1.64 -24.60
CA GLY A 511 -4.20 -1.75 -25.26
C GLY A 511 -4.22 -1.45 -26.76
N ALA A 512 -5.40 -1.45 -27.38
CA ALA A 512 -5.53 -1.15 -28.82
C ALA A 512 -5.12 0.29 -29.14
N GLU A 513 -4.57 0.51 -30.32
CA GLU A 513 -4.24 1.87 -30.77
C GLU A 513 -5.53 2.63 -31.12
N THR A 514 -5.56 3.91 -30.78
CA THR A 514 -6.68 4.79 -31.16
C THR A 514 -6.69 4.91 -32.69
N VAL A 515 -7.74 4.42 -33.33
CA VAL A 515 -7.91 4.58 -34.78
C VAL A 515 -8.05 6.07 -35.06
N GLN A 516 -7.06 6.68 -35.72
CA GLN A 516 -7.20 8.02 -36.26
C GLN A 516 -8.30 7.97 -37.33
N VAL A 517 -9.48 8.47 -37.00
CA VAL A 517 -10.49 8.75 -38.01
C VAL A 517 -9.92 9.89 -38.86
N ASP A 518 -9.44 9.56 -40.05
CA ASP A 518 -9.06 10.57 -41.05
C ASP A 518 -10.29 11.43 -41.32
N ASP A 519 -10.26 12.69 -40.88
CA ASP A 519 -11.28 13.74 -41.16
C ASP A 519 -11.34 14.10 -42.67
N LYS A 520 -11.20 13.14 -43.55
CA LYS A 520 -11.21 13.34 -45.01
C LYS A 520 -12.51 12.95 -45.71
N GLU A 521 -13.59 12.68 -44.98
CA GLU A 521 -14.91 12.44 -45.59
C GLU A 521 -15.95 13.47 -45.12
N LEU A 522 -15.59 14.74 -45.14
CA LEU A 522 -16.59 15.85 -45.06
C LEU A 522 -16.16 16.96 -46.03
N ASP A 523 -16.26 16.66 -47.33
CA ASP A 523 -16.43 17.67 -48.40
C ASP A 523 -17.59 17.26 -49.32
#